data_9e402c177be1760697e2ad88292ebc1b
#
_entry.id   9e402c177be1760697e2ad88292ebc1b
#
_cell.length_a   1.000
_cell.length_b   1.000
_cell.length_c   1.000
_cell.angle_alpha   90.00
_cell.angle_beta   90.00
_cell.angle_gamma   90.00
#
_symmetry.space_group_name_H-M   'P 1'
#
loop_
_entity.id
_entity.type
_entity.pdbx_description
1 polymer ?
#
loop_
_entity_poly.entity_id
_entity_poly.type
_entity_poly.pdbx_seq_one_letter_code
_entity_poly.pdbx_strand_id
1 'polypeptide(L)'
;ANATVTVVHTGSKNIDAHCKRADILVVAAGVPGLVKPEWIKPGACVIDVGVNRVGEKKSEKTGKMVPILKGDVDFDAAKEIAGAITPVPGGVGPMTITMLMKNTVASAKAHAGIS
;
A
#
# COMPACT_ATOMS: atom_id res chain seq x y z
N ALA A 1 9.25 -12.97 13.61
CA ALA A 1 8.19 -12.41 14.46
C ALA A 1 7.06 -13.41 14.64
N ASN A 2 6.34 -13.33 15.74
CA ASN A 2 5.21 -14.20 16.03
C ASN A 2 3.94 -13.68 15.36
N ALA A 3 3.87 -13.81 14.04
CA ALA A 3 2.72 -13.38 13.26
C ALA A 3 2.15 -14.56 12.47
N THR A 4 0.83 -14.61 12.37
CA THR A 4 0.15 -15.50 11.42
C THR A 4 0.05 -14.78 10.09
N VAL A 5 0.63 -15.35 9.04
CA VAL A 5 0.65 -14.74 7.71
C VAL A 5 -0.29 -15.51 6.78
N THR A 6 -1.18 -14.77 6.13
CA THR A 6 -2.09 -15.31 5.10
C THR A 6 -1.78 -14.62 3.78
N VAL A 7 -1.54 -15.39 2.73
CA VAL A 7 -1.32 -14.87 1.38
C VAL A 7 -2.54 -15.19 0.52
N VAL A 8 -3.09 -14.17 -0.11
CA VAL A 8 -4.23 -14.29 -1.03
C VAL A 8 -3.88 -13.69 -2.38
N HIS A 9 -4.51 -14.19 -3.43
CA HIS A 9 -4.34 -13.73 -4.81
C HIS A 9 -5.64 -13.88 -5.59
N THR A 10 -5.67 -13.51 -6.85
CA THR A 10 -6.88 -13.53 -7.68
C THR A 10 -7.56 -14.90 -7.78
N GLY A 11 -6.81 -15.98 -7.61
CA GLY A 11 -7.35 -17.34 -7.55
C GLY A 11 -7.86 -17.78 -6.17
N SER A 12 -7.68 -16.95 -5.15
CA SER A 12 -8.14 -17.26 -3.79
C SER A 12 -9.64 -17.10 -3.66
N LYS A 13 -10.25 -17.94 -2.84
CA LYS A 13 -11.67 -17.84 -2.51
C LYS A 13 -11.84 -17.00 -1.23
N ASN A 14 -12.97 -16.30 -1.13
CA ASN A 14 -13.35 -15.54 0.05
C ASN A 14 -12.27 -14.51 0.48
N ILE A 15 -11.74 -13.76 -0.48
CA ILE A 15 -10.71 -12.73 -0.23
C ILE A 15 -11.19 -11.73 0.81
N ASP A 16 -12.45 -11.33 0.77
CA ASP A 16 -13.09 -10.44 1.74
C ASP A 16 -13.00 -10.97 3.17
N ALA A 17 -13.24 -12.26 3.38
CA ALA A 17 -13.15 -12.88 4.70
C ALA A 17 -11.72 -12.89 5.24
N HIS A 18 -10.73 -13.12 4.38
CA HIS A 18 -9.32 -13.03 4.77
C HIS A 18 -8.92 -11.60 5.13
N CYS A 19 -9.36 -10.62 4.35
CA CYS A 19 -9.10 -9.20 4.64
C CYS A 19 -9.70 -8.77 5.98
N LYS A 20 -10.93 -9.17 6.28
CA LYS A 20 -11.63 -8.83 7.53
C LYS A 20 -10.96 -9.34 8.80
N ARG A 21 -10.16 -10.39 8.71
CA ARG A 21 -9.43 -10.95 9.85
C ARG A 21 -8.06 -10.33 10.06
N ALA A 22 -7.56 -9.60 9.09
CA ALA A 22 -6.20 -9.06 9.13
C ALA A 22 -6.10 -7.88 10.09
N ASP A 23 -5.16 -7.93 11.01
CA ASP A 23 -4.75 -6.79 11.85
C ASP A 23 -3.85 -5.84 11.04
N ILE A 24 -3.03 -6.40 10.16
CA ILE A 24 -2.22 -5.68 9.18
C ILE A 24 -2.59 -6.21 7.80
N LEU A 25 -3.12 -5.36 6.95
CA LEU A 25 -3.53 -5.70 5.60
C LEU A 25 -2.59 -5.03 4.58
N VAL A 26 -1.84 -5.83 3.85
CA VAL A 26 -0.97 -5.35 2.77
C VAL A 26 -1.65 -5.64 1.43
N VAL A 27 -1.89 -4.61 0.64
CA VAL A 27 -2.61 -4.70 -0.63
C VAL A 27 -1.67 -4.34 -1.78
N ALA A 28 -1.46 -5.28 -2.68
CA ALA A 28 -0.58 -5.14 -3.85
C ALA A 28 -1.15 -5.91 -5.04
N ALA A 29 -2.37 -5.58 -5.44
CA ALA A 29 -3.11 -6.32 -6.47
C ALA A 29 -3.09 -5.65 -7.84
N GLY A 30 -2.81 -4.35 -7.91
CA GLY A 30 -2.83 -3.60 -9.16
C GLY A 30 -4.24 -3.35 -9.71
N VAL A 31 -5.25 -3.38 -8.87
CA VAL A 31 -6.65 -3.13 -9.23
C VAL A 31 -7.18 -1.95 -8.42
N PRO A 32 -7.49 -0.81 -9.06
CA PRO A 32 -7.96 0.38 -8.34
C PRO A 32 -9.21 0.09 -7.52
N GLY A 33 -9.16 0.43 -6.23
CA GLY A 33 -10.31 0.30 -5.35
C GLY A 33 -10.81 -1.13 -5.10
N LEU A 34 -9.96 -2.13 -5.30
CA LEU A 34 -10.31 -3.53 -5.07
C LEU A 34 -10.80 -3.79 -3.65
N VAL A 35 -10.06 -3.29 -2.68
CA VAL A 35 -10.39 -3.46 -1.26
C VAL A 35 -11.40 -2.40 -0.84
N LYS A 36 -12.58 -2.87 -0.48
CA LYS A 36 -13.68 -2.03 -0.04
C LYS A 36 -13.61 -1.79 1.48
N PRO A 37 -14.22 -0.71 1.98
CA PRO A 37 -14.24 -0.43 3.41
C PRO A 37 -14.76 -1.60 4.25
N GLU A 38 -15.75 -2.31 3.74
CA GLU A 38 -16.38 -3.46 4.43
C GLU A 38 -15.42 -4.64 4.61
N TRP A 39 -14.32 -4.66 3.87
CA TRP A 39 -13.31 -5.72 3.95
C TRP A 39 -12.25 -5.44 5.02
N ILE A 40 -12.27 -4.27 5.63
CA ILE A 40 -11.25 -3.84 6.58
C ILE A 40 -11.76 -4.05 8.00
N LYS A 41 -10.97 -4.74 8.81
CA LYS A 41 -11.24 -4.86 10.24
C LYS A 41 -11.09 -3.48 10.89
N PRO A 42 -12.08 -3.03 11.68
CA PRO A 42 -11.94 -1.76 12.38
C PRO A 42 -10.66 -1.69 13.21
N GLY A 43 -9.91 -0.61 13.04
CA GLY A 43 -8.63 -0.41 13.73
C GLY A 43 -7.43 -1.07 13.06
N ALA A 44 -7.60 -1.79 11.95
CA ALA A 44 -6.50 -2.43 11.22
C ALA A 44 -5.50 -1.42 10.65
N CYS A 45 -4.27 -1.84 10.51
CA CYS A 45 -3.25 -1.12 9.77
C CYS A 45 -3.29 -1.55 8.30
N VAL A 46 -3.55 -0.63 7.40
CA VAL A 46 -3.68 -0.90 5.95
C VAL A 46 -2.49 -0.29 5.21
N ILE A 47 -1.75 -1.14 4.51
CA ILE A 47 -0.61 -0.74 3.69
C ILE A 47 -0.97 -0.96 2.22
N ASP A 48 -1.23 0.12 1.52
CA ASP A 48 -1.62 0.12 0.11
C ASP A 48 -0.39 0.31 -0.77
N VAL A 49 0.06 -0.74 -1.41
CA VAL A 49 1.21 -0.75 -2.32
C VAL A 49 0.79 -0.39 -3.74
N GLY A 50 -0.49 -0.52 -4.07
CA GLY A 50 -1.01 -0.27 -5.40
C GLY A 50 -0.83 1.18 -5.84
N VAL A 51 -0.40 1.37 -7.08
CA VAL A 51 -0.35 2.68 -7.74
C VAL A 51 -0.96 2.53 -9.11
N ASN A 52 -2.15 3.08 -9.31
CA ASN A 52 -2.91 2.93 -10.53
C ASN A 52 -3.20 4.30 -11.14
N ARG A 53 -2.91 4.44 -12.42
CA ARG A 53 -3.28 5.61 -13.19
C ARG A 53 -4.75 5.46 -13.64
N VAL A 54 -5.63 6.28 -13.10
CA VAL A 54 -7.08 6.21 -13.37
C VAL A 54 -7.58 7.36 -14.23
N GLY A 55 -6.73 8.32 -14.56
CA GLY A 55 -7.08 9.46 -15.39
C GLY A 55 -5.99 10.52 -15.39
N GLU A 56 -6.32 11.70 -15.87
CA GLU A 56 -5.42 12.85 -15.89
C GLU A 56 -6.16 14.11 -15.43
N LYS A 57 -5.43 15.00 -14.78
CA LYS A 57 -5.93 16.33 -14.39
C LYS A 57 -4.91 17.41 -14.72
N LYS A 58 -5.38 18.64 -14.88
CA LYS A 58 -4.50 19.80 -15.05
C LYS A 58 -3.90 20.20 -13.71
N SER A 59 -2.58 20.29 -13.64
CA SER A 59 -1.88 20.77 -12.45
C SER A 59 -2.10 22.27 -12.28
N GLU A 60 -2.55 22.67 -11.09
CA GLU A 60 -2.69 24.09 -10.74
C GLU A 60 -1.35 24.83 -10.68
N LYS A 61 -0.28 24.10 -10.34
CA LYS A 61 1.07 24.68 -10.22
C LYS A 61 1.76 24.90 -11.56
N THR A 62 1.62 23.95 -12.49
CA THR A 62 2.38 23.96 -13.75
C THR A 62 1.52 24.15 -14.98
N GLY A 63 0.20 24.04 -14.87
CA GLY A 63 -0.74 24.05 -15.99
C GLY A 63 -0.64 22.85 -16.92
N LYS A 64 0.22 21.88 -16.63
CA LYS A 64 0.39 20.64 -17.41
C LYS A 64 -0.56 19.56 -16.94
N MET A 65 -0.89 18.63 -17.83
CA MET A 65 -1.65 17.44 -17.48
C MET A 65 -0.78 16.49 -16.66
N VAL A 66 -1.31 16.07 -15.53
CA VAL A 66 -0.65 15.10 -14.63
C VAL A 66 -1.56 13.92 -14.39
N PRO A 67 -1.01 12.71 -14.21
CA PRO A 67 -1.83 11.53 -13.95
C PRO A 67 -2.54 11.62 -12.59
N ILE A 68 -3.77 11.12 -12.57
CA ILE A 68 -4.49 10.86 -11.30
C ILE A 68 -4.12 9.46 -10.86
N LEU A 69 -3.51 9.35 -9.69
CA LEU A 69 -3.06 8.08 -9.12
C LEU A 69 -4.01 7.66 -7.99
N LYS A 70 -4.38 6.39 -8.00
CA LYS A 70 -5.13 5.75 -6.93
C LYS A 70 -4.50 4.42 -6.54
N GLY A 71 -4.65 4.08 -5.26
CA GLY A 71 -4.26 2.77 -4.76
C GLY A 71 -5.29 1.69 -5.03
N ASP A 72 -5.03 0.52 -4.48
CA ASP A 72 -5.91 -0.64 -4.56
C ASP A 72 -6.99 -0.61 -3.49
N VAL A 73 -6.91 0.31 -2.53
CA VAL A 73 -7.89 0.52 -1.45
C VAL A 73 -8.67 1.79 -1.71
N ASP A 74 -9.96 1.78 -1.43
CA ASP A 74 -10.77 2.99 -1.39
C ASP A 74 -10.38 3.82 -0.16
N PHE A 75 -9.40 4.72 -0.33
CA PHE A 75 -8.76 5.46 0.76
C PHE A 75 -9.73 6.32 1.54
N ASP A 76 -10.58 7.09 0.86
CA ASP A 76 -11.45 8.05 1.53
C ASP A 76 -12.47 7.37 2.45
N ALA A 77 -12.99 6.24 2.04
CA ALA A 77 -13.90 5.45 2.87
C ALA A 77 -13.14 4.61 3.90
N ALA A 78 -12.00 4.03 3.53
CA ALA A 78 -11.23 3.14 4.39
C ALA A 78 -10.57 3.86 5.57
N LYS A 79 -10.14 5.11 5.41
CA LYS A 79 -9.50 5.89 6.48
C LYS A 79 -10.39 6.10 7.71
N GLU A 80 -11.71 6.04 7.55
CA GLU A 80 -12.65 6.16 8.65
C GLU A 80 -12.73 4.89 9.51
N ILE A 81 -12.29 3.75 8.97
CA ILE A 81 -12.39 2.43 9.61
C ILE A 81 -11.02 1.96 10.08
N ALA A 82 -9.98 2.15 9.27
CA ALA A 82 -8.62 1.74 9.57
C ALA A 82 -8.05 2.52 10.76
N GLY A 83 -7.24 1.84 11.59
CA GLY A 83 -6.47 2.51 12.64
C GLY A 83 -5.30 3.31 12.09
N ALA A 84 -4.72 2.82 10.99
CA ALA A 84 -3.70 3.52 10.20
C ALA A 84 -3.81 3.07 8.75
N ILE A 85 -3.56 3.97 7.81
CA ILE A 85 -3.61 3.67 6.38
C ILE A 85 -2.60 4.53 5.62
N THR A 86 -1.89 3.93 4.68
CA THR A 86 -0.99 4.66 3.80
C THR A 86 -1.75 5.33 2.66
N PRO A 87 -1.47 6.59 2.34
CA PRO A 87 -2.05 7.25 1.17
C PRO A 87 -1.40 6.77 -0.14
N VAL A 88 -2.06 7.00 -1.27
CA VAL A 88 -1.50 6.84 -2.61
C VAL A 88 -1.89 8.07 -3.43
N PRO A 89 -0.93 8.82 -3.98
CA PRO A 89 0.53 8.72 -3.80
C PRO A 89 1.00 9.26 -2.43
N GLY A 90 2.27 9.06 -2.13
CA GLY A 90 2.92 9.66 -0.95
C GLY A 90 3.04 8.73 0.27
N GLY A 91 2.63 7.47 0.16
CA GLY A 91 2.75 6.44 1.19
C GLY A 91 3.93 5.49 0.98
N VAL A 92 3.65 4.32 0.42
CA VAL A 92 4.65 3.26 0.22
C VAL A 92 5.74 3.66 -0.77
N GLY A 93 5.41 4.43 -1.82
CA GLY A 93 6.39 4.86 -2.82
C GLY A 93 7.63 5.52 -2.22
N PRO A 94 7.51 6.62 -1.48
CA PRO A 94 8.65 7.26 -0.81
C PRO A 94 9.39 6.34 0.16
N MET A 95 8.67 5.48 0.88
CA MET A 95 9.29 4.51 1.79
C MET A 95 10.08 3.45 1.05
N THR A 96 9.65 3.04 -0.13
CA THR A 96 10.36 2.09 -0.98
C THR A 96 11.76 2.63 -1.33
N ILE A 97 11.83 3.88 -1.75
CA ILE A 97 13.10 4.54 -2.08
C ILE A 97 13.99 4.67 -0.83
N THR A 98 13.42 5.09 0.28
CA THR A 98 14.13 5.23 1.56
C THR A 98 14.72 3.90 2.02
N MET A 99 13.94 2.83 1.97
CA MET A 99 14.40 1.51 2.39
C MET A 99 15.40 0.91 1.40
N LEU A 100 15.27 1.20 0.11
CA LEU A 100 16.27 0.79 -0.88
C LEU A 100 17.63 1.42 -0.57
N MET A 101 17.66 2.70 -0.27
CA MET A 101 18.91 3.41 0.12
C MET A 101 19.50 2.82 1.39
N LYS A 102 18.68 2.61 2.41
CA LYS A 102 19.10 2.01 3.68
C LYS A 102 19.69 0.59 3.46
N ASN A 103 18.99 -0.24 2.72
CA ASN A 103 19.42 -1.61 2.43
C ASN A 103 20.70 -1.66 1.59
N THR A 104 20.86 -0.73 0.65
CA THR A 104 22.06 -0.60 -0.17
C THR A 104 23.27 -0.28 0.70
N VAL A 105 23.15 0.68 1.61
CA VAL A 105 24.21 1.03 2.56
C VAL A 105 24.53 -0.14 3.49
N ALA A 106 23.50 -0.81 4.03
CA ALA A 106 23.70 -1.97 4.91
C ALA A 106 24.42 -3.11 4.18
N SER A 107 24.05 -3.37 2.93
CA SER A 107 24.72 -4.38 2.09
C SER A 107 26.18 -4.03 1.81
N ALA A 108 26.46 -2.76 1.49
CA ALA A 108 27.83 -2.30 1.28
C ALA A 108 28.69 -2.45 2.53
N LYS A 109 28.14 -2.08 3.69
CA LYS A 109 28.82 -2.27 4.99
C LYS A 109 29.12 -3.73 5.28
N ALA A 110 28.14 -4.61 5.09
CA ALA A 110 28.33 -6.05 5.29
C ALA A 110 29.40 -6.62 4.36
N HIS A 111 29.40 -6.21 3.08
CA HIS A 111 30.41 -6.63 2.11
C HIS A 111 31.82 -6.14 2.47
N ALA A 112 31.95 -4.94 3.02
CA ALA A 112 33.21 -4.37 3.49
C ALA A 112 33.62 -4.83 4.89
N GLY A 113 32.81 -5.64 5.59
CA GLY A 113 33.09 -6.09 6.95
C GLY A 113 32.89 -5.00 8.02
N ILE A 114 32.09 -3.98 7.72
CA ILE A 114 31.77 -2.87 8.63
C ILE A 114 30.36 -3.09 9.19
N SER A 115 30.19 -2.92 10.49
CA SER A 115 28.87 -3.01 11.14
C SER A 115 28.20 -1.64 11.33
#